data_facb346066383727d8a88a026a621bc1
#
_entry.id   facb346066383727d8a88a026a621bc1
#
_cell.length_a   1.000
_cell.length_b   1.000
_cell.length_c   1.000
_cell.angle_alpha   90.00
_cell.angle_beta   90.00
_cell.angle_gamma   90.00
#
_symmetry.space_group_name_H-M   'P 1'
#
loop_
_entity.id
_entity.type
_entity.pdbx_description
1 polymer ?
#
loop_
_entity_poly.entity_id
_entity_poly.type
_entity_poly.pdbx_seq_one_letter_code
_entity_poly.pdbx_strand_id
1 'polypeptide(L)'
;MTTRTGGVLPGVLPEGLAEAIRGTADDIATVLRTPAPAGRPADTARLPVPRSTWTVGEAAAHLAQANALMADLAAGQERPYGDGTPGSLAEANEQALAGFGEREPGPLAEMITAQAGAFLTAVEERDPAESLTTPLGRMRPAVLGSYLLTHMLGHGYDLALALGRPHMLDARRVELTLPFMVEAMPRVTDPAAVAGLTAAFAVRLRSGPSFGVTVTDGAVRTAHEPPARPDCTILTEPVAFLLLGLGRVDPWPVIARGKALGWGRKPWLAPRFPRLFRAP
;
A
#
# COMPACT_ATOMS: atom_id res chain seq x y z
N MET A 1 48.62 -12.09 -6.03
CA MET A 1 47.65 -11.55 -7.01
C MET A 1 46.27 -11.89 -6.51
N THR A 2 45.69 -10.99 -5.70
CA THR A 2 44.40 -11.22 -4.98
C THR A 2 43.32 -10.62 -5.84
N THR A 3 42.53 -11.46 -6.50
CA THR A 3 41.32 -11.09 -7.22
C THR A 3 40.24 -10.60 -6.21
N ARG A 4 40.02 -9.29 -6.17
CA ARG A 4 38.84 -8.70 -5.54
C ARG A 4 37.62 -9.14 -6.36
N THR A 5 36.86 -10.07 -5.83
CA THR A 5 35.49 -10.30 -6.23
C THR A 5 34.71 -9.04 -5.85
N GLY A 6 34.36 -8.21 -6.85
CA GLY A 6 33.48 -7.08 -6.68
C GLY A 6 32.09 -7.59 -6.35
N GLY A 7 31.76 -7.71 -5.05
CA GLY A 7 30.41 -7.87 -4.58
C GLY A 7 29.66 -6.58 -4.92
N VAL A 8 28.67 -6.68 -5.80
CA VAL A 8 27.68 -5.62 -5.99
C VAL A 8 27.03 -5.40 -4.61
N LEU A 9 27.22 -4.20 -4.04
CA LEU A 9 26.52 -3.83 -2.82
C LEU A 9 25.02 -3.99 -3.07
N PRO A 10 24.27 -4.61 -2.14
CA PRO A 10 22.82 -4.67 -2.30
C PRO A 10 22.28 -3.24 -2.47
N GLY A 11 21.48 -3.02 -3.51
CA GLY A 11 20.85 -1.73 -3.76
C GLY A 11 20.00 -1.31 -2.55
N VAL A 12 19.76 -0.02 -2.41
CA VAL A 12 18.92 0.55 -1.32
C VAL A 12 17.52 -0.05 -1.33
N LEU A 13 17.00 -0.31 -2.53
CA LEU A 13 15.68 -0.94 -2.73
C LEU A 13 15.84 -2.44 -3.07
N PRO A 14 14.87 -3.28 -2.64
CA PRO A 14 14.76 -4.67 -3.09
C PRO A 14 14.69 -4.79 -4.62
N GLU A 15 15.15 -5.92 -5.13
CA GLU A 15 15.13 -6.21 -6.58
C GLU A 15 13.71 -6.11 -7.14
N GLY A 16 13.56 -5.37 -8.24
CA GLY A 16 12.30 -5.15 -8.94
C GLY A 16 11.38 -4.09 -8.32
N LEU A 17 11.68 -3.56 -7.12
CA LEU A 17 10.82 -2.55 -6.50
C LEU A 17 10.83 -1.22 -7.26
N ALA A 18 12.02 -0.75 -7.69
CA ALA A 18 12.13 0.46 -8.49
C ALA A 18 11.38 0.35 -9.84
N GLU A 19 11.50 -0.81 -10.50
CA GLU A 19 10.75 -1.10 -11.74
C GLU A 19 9.23 -1.11 -11.48
N ALA A 20 8.79 -1.75 -10.38
CA ALA A 20 7.38 -1.82 -10.01
C ALA A 20 6.80 -0.42 -9.70
N ILE A 21 7.54 0.45 -8.99
CA ILE A 21 7.14 1.84 -8.72
C ILE A 21 6.97 2.60 -10.03
N ARG A 22 8.00 2.57 -10.91
CA ARG A 22 7.95 3.27 -12.20
C ARG A 22 6.80 2.76 -13.07
N GLY A 23 6.71 1.45 -13.27
CA GLY A 23 5.65 0.84 -14.08
C GLY A 23 4.25 1.09 -13.53
N THR A 24 4.08 1.15 -12.20
CA THR A 24 2.78 1.48 -11.60
C THR A 24 2.42 2.94 -11.83
N ALA A 25 3.38 3.88 -11.75
CA ALA A 25 3.14 5.29 -12.06
C ALA A 25 2.72 5.47 -13.53
N ASP A 26 3.38 4.78 -14.46
CA ASP A 26 3.07 4.81 -15.89
C ASP A 26 1.68 4.21 -16.18
N ASP A 27 1.33 3.12 -15.53
CA ASP A 27 -0.01 2.50 -15.65
C ASP A 27 -1.11 3.45 -15.15
N ILE A 28 -0.91 4.10 -14.00
CA ILE A 28 -1.84 5.10 -13.46
C ILE A 28 -1.98 6.28 -14.42
N ALA A 29 -0.86 6.80 -14.94
CA ALA A 29 -0.87 7.87 -15.92
C ALA A 29 -1.62 7.48 -17.19
N THR A 30 -1.48 6.23 -17.64
CA THR A 30 -2.22 5.68 -18.79
C THR A 30 -3.72 5.62 -18.48
N VAL A 31 -4.11 5.15 -17.29
CA VAL A 31 -5.52 5.11 -16.85
C VAL A 31 -6.14 6.50 -16.85
N LEU A 32 -5.42 7.52 -16.35
CA LEU A 32 -5.90 8.89 -16.26
C LEU A 32 -5.99 9.59 -17.64
N ARG A 33 -5.02 9.36 -18.53
CA ARG A 33 -4.96 10.00 -19.87
C ARG A 33 -5.84 9.35 -20.91
N THR A 34 -6.26 8.09 -20.69
CA THR A 34 -7.10 7.41 -21.66
C THR A 34 -8.48 8.06 -21.75
N PRO A 35 -8.94 8.47 -22.93
CA PRO A 35 -10.26 9.08 -23.11
C PRO A 35 -11.40 8.22 -22.55
N ALA A 36 -12.45 8.85 -22.03
CA ALA A 36 -13.62 8.12 -21.55
C ALA A 36 -14.23 7.24 -22.65
N PRO A 37 -14.68 6.01 -22.34
CA PRO A 37 -15.43 5.20 -23.28
C PRO A 37 -16.69 5.93 -23.77
N ALA A 38 -17.13 5.62 -25.00
CA ALA A 38 -18.37 6.17 -25.53
C ALA A 38 -19.53 5.95 -24.56
N GLY A 39 -20.32 7.00 -24.31
CA GLY A 39 -21.46 6.98 -23.37
C GLY A 39 -21.12 7.32 -21.93
N ARG A 40 -19.86 7.58 -21.57
CA ARG A 40 -19.49 8.16 -20.28
C ARG A 40 -19.32 9.68 -20.36
N PRO A 41 -19.47 10.41 -19.20
CA PRO A 41 -19.23 11.85 -19.17
C PRO A 41 -17.83 12.19 -19.66
N ALA A 42 -17.71 13.27 -20.43
CA ALA A 42 -16.42 13.79 -20.90
C ALA A 42 -15.55 14.29 -19.74
N ASP A 43 -16.17 14.88 -18.71
CA ASP A 43 -15.51 15.34 -17.49
C ASP A 43 -15.32 14.14 -16.54
N THR A 44 -14.24 13.41 -16.77
CA THR A 44 -13.88 12.24 -15.95
C THR A 44 -13.37 12.60 -14.57
N ALA A 45 -12.89 13.83 -14.35
CA ALA A 45 -12.39 14.30 -13.06
C ALA A 45 -13.49 14.27 -11.97
N ARG A 46 -14.74 14.48 -12.36
CA ARG A 46 -15.89 14.50 -11.45
C ARG A 46 -16.54 13.15 -11.19
N LEU A 47 -16.07 12.09 -11.83
CA LEU A 47 -16.62 10.76 -11.58
C LEU A 47 -16.36 10.33 -10.13
N PRO A 48 -17.34 9.75 -9.42
CA PRO A 48 -17.13 9.29 -8.06
C PRO A 48 -16.24 8.05 -8.03
N VAL A 49 -15.33 8.01 -7.06
CA VAL A 49 -14.53 6.83 -6.76
C VAL A 49 -15.35 5.86 -5.88
N PRO A 50 -15.52 4.60 -6.27
CA PRO A 50 -16.27 3.62 -5.49
C PRO A 50 -15.71 3.47 -4.07
N ARG A 51 -16.59 3.41 -3.07
CA ARG A 51 -16.25 3.28 -1.64
C ARG A 51 -15.44 4.45 -1.06
N SER A 52 -15.40 5.57 -1.72
CA SER A 52 -14.75 6.81 -1.27
C SER A 52 -15.73 7.98 -1.36
N THR A 53 -15.45 9.04 -0.62
CA THR A 53 -16.13 10.34 -0.77
C THR A 53 -15.51 11.18 -1.88
N TRP A 54 -14.38 10.76 -2.44
CA TRP A 54 -13.61 11.48 -3.43
C TRP A 54 -14.09 11.23 -4.85
N THR A 55 -13.86 12.21 -5.69
CA THR A 55 -13.92 12.12 -7.15
C THR A 55 -12.59 11.60 -7.71
N VAL A 56 -12.56 11.24 -8.99
CA VAL A 56 -11.33 10.85 -9.71
C VAL A 56 -10.26 11.94 -9.60
N GLY A 57 -10.65 13.22 -9.82
CA GLY A 57 -9.72 14.34 -9.70
C GLY A 57 -9.15 14.50 -8.29
N GLU A 58 -9.95 14.31 -7.25
CA GLU A 58 -9.48 14.38 -5.86
C GLU A 58 -8.59 13.19 -5.50
N ALA A 59 -8.93 11.98 -5.90
CA ALA A 59 -8.10 10.80 -5.64
C ALA A 59 -6.75 10.87 -6.39
N ALA A 60 -6.74 11.36 -7.63
CA ALA A 60 -5.51 11.57 -8.39
C ALA A 60 -4.66 12.71 -7.79
N ALA A 61 -5.28 13.80 -7.32
CA ALA A 61 -4.61 14.91 -6.65
C ALA A 61 -3.98 14.45 -5.32
N HIS A 62 -4.72 13.69 -4.52
CA HIS A 62 -4.17 13.08 -3.30
C HIS A 62 -2.96 12.17 -3.61
N LEU A 63 -3.06 11.33 -4.62
CA LEU A 63 -1.96 10.45 -5.01
C LEU A 63 -0.71 11.23 -5.46
N ALA A 64 -0.88 12.30 -6.26
CA ALA A 64 0.22 13.16 -6.68
C ALA A 64 0.91 13.83 -5.48
N GLN A 65 0.13 14.36 -4.52
CA GLN A 65 0.66 14.97 -3.31
C GLN A 65 1.36 13.98 -2.38
N ALA A 66 0.80 12.78 -2.22
CA ALA A 66 1.41 11.73 -1.40
C ALA A 66 2.74 11.23 -2.02
N ASN A 67 2.79 11.09 -3.36
CA ASN A 67 4.05 10.76 -4.04
C ASN A 67 5.10 11.86 -3.85
N ALA A 68 4.70 13.14 -3.91
CA ALA A 68 5.58 14.28 -3.65
C ALA A 68 6.11 14.26 -2.20
N LEU A 69 5.22 14.03 -1.23
CA LEU A 69 5.62 13.88 0.18
C LEU A 69 6.65 12.77 0.36
N MET A 70 6.42 11.59 -0.24
CA MET A 70 7.35 10.48 -0.11
C MET A 70 8.69 10.73 -0.82
N ALA A 71 8.69 11.48 -1.94
CA ALA A 71 9.91 11.92 -2.61
C ALA A 71 10.72 12.91 -1.73
N ASP A 72 10.05 13.87 -1.09
CA ASP A 72 10.67 14.81 -0.16
C ASP A 72 11.28 14.08 1.06
N LEU A 73 10.56 13.12 1.64
CA LEU A 73 11.05 12.30 2.75
C LEU A 73 12.27 11.46 2.32
N ALA A 74 12.24 10.88 1.13
CA ALA A 74 13.39 10.17 0.56
C ALA A 74 14.58 11.11 0.33
N ALA A 75 14.35 12.38 -0.04
CA ALA A 75 15.38 13.41 -0.13
C ALA A 75 15.87 13.94 1.23
N GLY A 76 15.30 13.46 2.36
CA GLY A 76 15.66 13.89 3.72
C GLY A 76 15.05 15.21 4.14
N GLN A 77 14.03 15.68 3.43
CA GLN A 77 13.31 16.87 3.84
C GLN A 77 12.32 16.50 4.94
N GLU A 78 12.34 17.25 6.03
CA GLU A 78 11.33 17.11 7.07
C GLU A 78 10.02 17.76 6.59
N ARG A 79 8.99 16.94 6.48
CA ARG A 79 7.64 17.38 6.12
C ARG A 79 6.68 16.97 7.22
N PRO A 80 6.25 17.91 8.08
CA PRO A 80 5.19 17.63 9.06
C PRO A 80 3.92 17.16 8.32
N TYR A 81 3.40 15.99 8.69
CA TYR A 81 2.21 15.42 8.07
C TYR A 81 1.48 14.53 9.09
N GLY A 82 0.44 15.07 9.70
CA GLY A 82 -0.21 14.42 10.84
C GLY A 82 0.70 14.31 12.07
N ASP A 83 0.26 13.57 13.06
CA ASP A 83 0.98 13.30 14.33
C ASP A 83 1.53 11.87 14.43
N GLY A 84 1.50 11.12 13.34
CA GLY A 84 1.91 9.72 13.29
C GLY A 84 0.79 8.72 13.60
N THR A 85 -0.42 9.18 13.86
CA THR A 85 -1.58 8.32 14.08
C THR A 85 -2.42 8.18 12.79
N PRO A 86 -3.08 7.04 12.56
CA PRO A 86 -3.99 6.88 11.41
C PRO A 86 -5.12 7.90 11.37
N GLY A 87 -5.60 8.39 12.53
CA GLY A 87 -6.66 9.39 12.60
C GLY A 87 -6.20 10.75 12.10
N SER A 88 -5.01 11.19 12.47
CA SER A 88 -4.43 12.47 12.03
C SER A 88 -4.06 12.46 10.54
N LEU A 89 -3.80 11.29 9.95
CA LEU A 89 -3.53 11.17 8.52
C LEU A 89 -4.75 11.53 7.67
N ALA A 90 -5.95 11.11 8.07
CA ALA A 90 -7.17 11.44 7.34
C ALA A 90 -7.39 12.96 7.31
N GLU A 91 -7.24 13.64 8.45
CA GLU A 91 -7.35 15.09 8.55
C GLU A 91 -6.26 15.81 7.74
N ALA A 92 -5.01 15.36 7.82
CA ALA A 92 -3.90 15.91 7.03
C ALA A 92 -4.13 15.74 5.52
N ASN A 93 -4.68 14.60 5.08
CA ASN A 93 -5.06 14.36 3.70
C ASN A 93 -6.14 15.34 3.23
N GLU A 94 -7.19 15.58 4.03
CA GLU A 94 -8.25 16.52 3.72
C GLU A 94 -7.73 17.96 3.61
N GLN A 95 -6.89 18.38 4.56
CA GLN A 95 -6.26 19.70 4.55
C GLN A 95 -5.35 19.90 3.33
N ALA A 96 -4.50 18.91 3.01
CA ALA A 96 -3.63 18.95 1.85
C ALA A 96 -4.44 19.03 0.55
N LEU A 97 -5.51 18.23 0.44
CA LEU A 97 -6.38 18.22 -0.72
C LEU A 97 -7.17 19.54 -0.88
N ALA A 98 -7.62 20.16 0.23
CA ALA A 98 -8.30 21.44 0.21
C ALA A 98 -7.39 22.59 -0.24
N GLY A 99 -6.09 22.52 0.08
CA GLY A 99 -5.09 23.51 -0.34
C GLY A 99 -4.55 23.33 -1.75
N PHE A 100 -4.91 22.24 -2.44
CA PHE A 100 -4.39 21.89 -3.76
C PHE A 100 -5.47 22.01 -4.83
N GLY A 101 -5.27 22.87 -5.83
CA GLY A 101 -6.31 23.24 -6.80
C GLY A 101 -6.39 22.35 -8.05
N GLU A 102 -5.33 21.59 -8.38
CA GLU A 102 -5.33 20.78 -9.61
C GLU A 102 -6.27 19.57 -9.48
N ARG A 103 -7.09 19.33 -10.50
CA ARG A 103 -8.03 18.20 -10.58
C ARG A 103 -8.06 17.52 -11.95
N GLU A 104 -7.36 18.11 -12.93
CA GLU A 104 -7.36 17.59 -14.29
C GLU A 104 -6.50 16.34 -14.40
N PRO A 105 -7.03 15.23 -15.00
CA PRO A 105 -6.34 13.96 -15.09
C PRO A 105 -4.99 14.01 -15.81
N GLY A 106 -4.86 14.84 -16.85
CA GLY A 106 -3.62 14.97 -17.63
C GLY A 106 -2.44 15.51 -16.81
N PRO A 107 -2.54 16.73 -16.26
CA PRO A 107 -1.52 17.31 -15.37
C PRO A 107 -1.22 16.41 -14.15
N LEU A 108 -2.25 15.82 -13.51
CA LEU A 108 -2.06 14.94 -12.37
C LEU A 108 -1.29 13.66 -12.74
N ALA A 109 -1.53 13.10 -13.93
CA ALA A 109 -0.77 11.96 -14.44
C ALA A 109 0.73 12.29 -14.61
N GLU A 110 1.04 13.51 -15.09
CA GLU A 110 2.43 14.00 -15.21
C GLU A 110 3.09 14.16 -13.84
N MET A 111 2.36 14.72 -12.89
CA MET A 111 2.86 14.87 -11.51
C MET A 111 3.14 13.52 -10.86
N ILE A 112 2.24 12.54 -10.99
CA ILE A 112 2.40 11.19 -10.39
C ILE A 112 3.67 10.52 -10.94
N THR A 113 3.91 10.56 -12.26
CA THR A 113 5.11 9.97 -12.87
C THR A 113 6.38 10.72 -12.48
N ALA A 114 6.34 12.05 -12.48
CA ALA A 114 7.49 12.88 -12.09
C ALA A 114 7.90 12.65 -10.63
N GLN A 115 6.94 12.58 -9.70
CA GLN A 115 7.20 12.37 -8.29
C GLN A 115 7.67 10.95 -7.98
N ALA A 116 7.17 9.94 -8.68
CA ALA A 116 7.70 8.58 -8.59
C ALA A 116 9.17 8.52 -9.05
N GLY A 117 9.51 9.22 -10.14
CA GLY A 117 10.89 9.37 -10.59
C GLY A 117 11.78 10.10 -9.58
N ALA A 118 11.30 11.22 -9.02
CA ALA A 118 12.01 11.98 -7.99
C ALA A 118 12.27 11.13 -6.72
N PHE A 119 11.29 10.35 -6.28
CA PHE A 119 11.46 9.39 -5.18
C PHE A 119 12.58 8.39 -5.47
N LEU A 120 12.59 7.78 -6.66
CA LEU A 120 13.59 6.78 -7.03
C LEU A 120 15.00 7.38 -7.06
N THR A 121 15.16 8.59 -7.60
CA THR A 121 16.44 9.30 -7.58
C THR A 121 16.90 9.60 -6.17
N ALA A 122 16.00 10.13 -5.32
CA ALA A 122 16.34 10.52 -3.96
C ALA A 122 16.69 9.32 -3.08
N VAL A 123 15.99 8.19 -3.23
CA VAL A 123 16.23 7.01 -2.40
C VAL A 123 17.54 6.28 -2.73
N GLU A 124 18.04 6.38 -3.97
CA GLU A 124 19.32 5.79 -4.39
C GLU A 124 20.53 6.39 -3.64
N GLU A 125 20.39 7.65 -3.17
CA GLU A 125 21.44 8.36 -2.43
C GLU A 125 21.45 8.05 -0.93
N ARG A 126 20.51 7.23 -0.43
CA ARG A 126 20.33 6.92 0.99
C ARG A 126 21.18 5.74 1.46
N ASP A 127 21.52 5.78 2.74
CA ASP A 127 22.03 4.59 3.43
C ASP A 127 20.86 3.59 3.62
N PRO A 128 21.00 2.33 3.17
CA PRO A 128 19.98 1.30 3.38
C PRO A 128 19.59 1.08 4.84
N ALA A 129 20.46 1.37 5.78
CA ALA A 129 20.24 1.24 7.22
C ALA A 129 19.61 2.50 7.85
N GLU A 130 19.54 3.60 7.12
CA GLU A 130 18.97 4.84 7.60
C GLU A 130 17.50 4.65 8.01
N SER A 131 17.04 5.45 8.95
CA SER A 131 15.66 5.44 9.40
C SER A 131 15.02 6.81 9.18
N LEU A 132 14.17 6.90 8.18
CA LEU A 132 13.45 8.10 7.78
C LEU A 132 12.18 8.27 8.63
N THR A 133 11.86 9.50 9.01
CA THR A 133 10.60 9.82 9.69
C THR A 133 9.49 9.95 8.65
N THR A 134 8.42 9.17 8.79
CA THR A 134 7.27 9.15 7.88
C THR A 134 5.96 9.41 8.64
N PRO A 135 4.86 9.70 7.96
CA PRO A 135 3.55 9.87 8.60
C PRO A 135 3.07 8.67 9.42
N LEU A 136 3.58 7.47 9.15
CA LEU A 136 3.28 6.24 9.88
C LEU A 136 4.44 5.79 10.79
N GLY A 137 5.32 6.72 11.17
CA GLY A 137 6.48 6.45 12.03
C GLY A 137 7.76 6.19 11.25
N ARG A 138 8.81 5.74 11.95
CA ARG A 138 10.13 5.57 11.34
C ARG A 138 10.18 4.34 10.45
N MET A 139 10.76 4.49 9.25
CA MET A 139 10.92 3.41 8.25
C MET A 139 12.29 3.48 7.59
N ARG A 140 12.80 2.32 7.19
CA ARG A 140 13.98 2.25 6.31
C ARG A 140 13.59 2.62 4.87
N PRO A 141 14.53 3.09 4.03
CA PRO A 141 14.26 3.45 2.63
C PRO A 141 13.55 2.34 1.83
N ALA A 142 13.94 1.08 2.02
CA ALA A 142 13.30 -0.07 1.38
C ALA A 142 11.80 -0.21 1.76
N VAL A 143 11.46 0.05 3.03
CA VAL A 143 10.07 0.00 3.51
C VAL A 143 9.28 1.21 3.02
N LEU A 144 9.90 2.39 2.94
CA LEU A 144 9.28 3.59 2.35
C LEU A 144 8.97 3.38 0.86
N GLY A 145 9.86 2.74 0.09
CA GLY A 145 9.57 2.37 -1.30
C GLY A 145 8.41 1.38 -1.42
N SER A 146 8.35 0.40 -0.53
CA SER A 146 7.24 -0.54 -0.43
C SER A 146 5.92 0.16 -0.05
N TYR A 147 5.98 1.21 0.81
CA TYR A 147 4.84 2.05 1.16
C TYR A 147 4.35 2.85 -0.06
N LEU A 148 5.25 3.53 -0.77
CA LEU A 148 4.91 4.24 -2.00
C LEU A 148 4.20 3.33 -3.01
N LEU A 149 4.75 2.14 -3.27
CA LEU A 149 4.13 1.16 -4.16
C LEU A 149 2.74 0.74 -3.68
N THR A 150 2.59 0.47 -2.37
CA THR A 150 1.30 0.08 -1.77
C THR A 150 0.24 1.16 -1.97
N HIS A 151 0.61 2.42 -1.71
CA HIS A 151 -0.26 3.57 -1.87
C HIS A 151 -0.68 3.78 -3.34
N MET A 152 0.28 3.70 -4.26
CA MET A 152 0.02 3.80 -5.69
C MET A 152 -0.88 2.68 -6.21
N LEU A 153 -0.67 1.43 -5.79
CA LEU A 153 -1.51 0.29 -6.19
C LEU A 153 -2.94 0.43 -5.64
N GLY A 154 -3.10 0.90 -4.41
CA GLY A 154 -4.41 1.11 -3.81
C GLY A 154 -5.23 2.16 -4.56
N HIS A 155 -4.69 3.37 -4.72
CA HIS A 155 -5.38 4.45 -5.42
C HIS A 155 -5.43 4.24 -6.93
N GLY A 156 -4.41 3.61 -7.53
CA GLY A 156 -4.43 3.20 -8.94
C GLY A 156 -5.58 2.22 -9.24
N TYR A 157 -5.84 1.28 -8.32
CA TYR A 157 -7.01 0.41 -8.40
C TYR A 157 -8.32 1.20 -8.32
N ASP A 158 -8.44 2.12 -7.37
CA ASP A 158 -9.62 2.95 -7.18
C ASP A 158 -9.92 3.78 -8.44
N LEU A 159 -8.89 4.42 -9.02
CA LEU A 159 -8.99 5.20 -10.27
C LEU A 159 -9.37 4.33 -11.46
N ALA A 160 -8.74 3.17 -11.62
CA ALA A 160 -9.06 2.24 -12.71
C ALA A 160 -10.51 1.77 -12.63
N LEU A 161 -11.00 1.46 -11.43
CA LEU A 161 -12.39 1.04 -11.21
C LEU A 161 -13.37 2.17 -11.52
N ALA A 162 -13.13 3.40 -11.04
CA ALA A 162 -13.96 4.57 -11.31
C ALA A 162 -14.05 4.88 -12.80
N LEU A 163 -12.95 4.75 -13.52
CA LEU A 163 -12.87 5.00 -14.96
C LEU A 163 -13.30 3.80 -15.83
N GLY A 164 -13.60 2.64 -15.21
CA GLY A 164 -13.97 1.42 -15.93
C GLY A 164 -12.83 0.86 -16.78
N ARG A 165 -11.60 0.89 -16.24
CA ARG A 165 -10.37 0.42 -16.87
C ARG A 165 -9.83 -0.82 -16.19
N PRO A 166 -9.03 -1.65 -16.88
CA PRO A 166 -8.24 -2.69 -16.23
C PRO A 166 -7.32 -2.09 -15.16
N HIS A 167 -7.23 -2.76 -14.02
CA HIS A 167 -6.31 -2.35 -12.96
C HIS A 167 -4.91 -2.96 -13.16
N MET A 168 -3.89 -2.34 -12.58
CA MET A 168 -2.48 -2.71 -12.68
C MET A 168 -1.98 -3.68 -11.61
N LEU A 169 -2.87 -4.23 -10.78
CA LEU A 169 -2.48 -5.14 -9.70
C LEU A 169 -2.15 -6.53 -10.25
N ASP A 170 -0.98 -7.04 -9.88
CA ASP A 170 -0.52 -8.40 -10.13
C ASP A 170 0.19 -8.98 -8.89
N ALA A 171 0.50 -10.28 -8.92
CA ALA A 171 1.10 -10.98 -7.79
C ALA A 171 2.47 -10.42 -7.42
N ARG A 172 3.33 -10.15 -8.41
CA ARG A 172 4.70 -9.66 -8.20
C ARG A 172 4.71 -8.28 -7.54
N ARG A 173 3.90 -7.34 -8.05
CA ARG A 173 3.79 -6.01 -7.45
C ARG A 173 3.27 -6.07 -6.01
N VAL A 174 2.28 -6.92 -5.75
CA VAL A 174 1.74 -7.10 -4.40
C VAL A 174 2.77 -7.68 -3.45
N GLU A 175 3.58 -8.64 -3.86
CA GLU A 175 4.65 -9.18 -3.01
C GLU A 175 5.65 -8.11 -2.58
N LEU A 176 5.95 -7.15 -3.46
CA LEU A 176 6.82 -6.02 -3.15
C LEU A 176 6.20 -5.01 -2.15
N THR A 177 4.89 -5.10 -1.89
CA THR A 177 4.23 -4.30 -0.83
C THR A 177 4.33 -4.93 0.55
N LEU A 178 4.69 -6.22 0.66
CA LEU A 178 4.68 -6.95 1.93
C LEU A 178 5.57 -6.33 3.01
N PRO A 179 6.80 -5.84 2.72
CA PRO A 179 7.63 -5.21 3.75
C PRO A 179 6.91 -4.09 4.49
N PHE A 180 6.24 -3.19 3.75
CA PHE A 180 5.44 -2.14 4.35
C PHE A 180 4.19 -2.68 5.04
N MET A 181 3.40 -3.52 4.36
CA MET A 181 2.13 -4.01 4.91
C MET A 181 2.32 -4.75 6.23
N VAL A 182 3.37 -5.57 6.35
CA VAL A 182 3.69 -6.31 7.58
C VAL A 182 4.17 -5.36 8.68
N GLU A 183 5.03 -4.38 8.35
CA GLU A 183 5.55 -3.42 9.31
C GLU A 183 4.49 -2.43 9.79
N ALA A 184 3.52 -2.08 8.95
CA ALA A 184 2.44 -1.17 9.28
C ALA A 184 1.36 -1.80 10.18
N MET A 185 1.12 -3.11 10.11
CA MET A 185 0.05 -3.78 10.86
C MET A 185 -0.04 -3.40 12.35
N PRO A 186 1.05 -3.41 13.14
CA PRO A 186 0.98 -3.00 14.53
C PRO A 186 0.56 -1.54 14.73
N ARG A 187 0.90 -0.67 13.76
CA ARG A 187 0.67 0.77 13.83
C ARG A 187 -0.76 1.17 13.45
N VAL A 188 -1.40 0.36 12.61
CA VAL A 188 -2.77 0.58 12.12
C VAL A 188 -3.80 -0.36 12.77
N THR A 189 -3.44 -0.97 13.89
CA THR A 189 -4.35 -1.86 14.64
C THR A 189 -5.58 -1.11 15.12
N ASP A 190 -6.77 -1.71 14.98
CA ASP A 190 -7.98 -1.21 15.61
C ASP A 190 -8.07 -1.71 17.07
N PRO A 191 -7.92 -0.82 18.07
CA PRO A 191 -7.93 -1.23 19.47
C PRO A 191 -9.22 -1.95 19.88
N ALA A 192 -10.36 -1.57 19.31
CA ALA A 192 -11.65 -2.21 19.61
C ALA A 192 -11.74 -3.64 19.04
N ALA A 193 -11.16 -3.85 17.86
CA ALA A 193 -11.18 -5.16 17.19
C ALA A 193 -10.24 -6.19 17.85
N VAL A 194 -9.16 -5.72 18.50
CA VAL A 194 -8.19 -6.60 19.16
C VAL A 194 -8.43 -6.73 20.68
N ALA A 195 -9.36 -5.95 21.25
CA ALA A 195 -9.68 -6.00 22.68
C ALA A 195 -10.10 -7.41 23.10
N GLY A 196 -9.40 -7.99 24.08
CA GLY A 196 -9.65 -9.36 24.57
C GLY A 196 -9.34 -10.48 23.57
N LEU A 197 -8.77 -10.17 22.39
CA LEU A 197 -8.36 -11.18 21.44
C LEU A 197 -6.96 -11.70 21.77
N THR A 198 -6.84 -13.02 21.93
CA THR A 198 -5.55 -13.72 21.91
C THR A 198 -5.58 -14.74 20.78
N ALA A 199 -4.74 -14.53 19.77
CA ALA A 199 -4.68 -15.36 18.59
C ALA A 199 -3.32 -15.27 17.88
N ALA A 200 -2.93 -16.39 17.25
CA ALA A 200 -1.76 -16.48 16.39
C ALA A 200 -2.20 -16.84 14.96
N PHE A 201 -1.79 -16.03 14.00
CA PHE A 201 -2.12 -16.20 12.59
C PHE A 201 -0.88 -16.54 11.78
N ALA A 202 -1.02 -17.51 10.86
CA ALA A 202 -0.10 -17.71 9.75
C ALA A 202 -0.76 -17.19 8.48
N VAL A 203 -0.22 -16.15 7.88
CA VAL A 203 -0.70 -15.62 6.59
C VAL A 203 0.23 -16.12 5.49
N ARG A 204 -0.33 -16.72 4.46
CA ARG A 204 0.39 -17.30 3.31
C ARG A 204 -0.20 -16.78 2.01
N LEU A 205 0.62 -16.24 1.15
CA LEU A 205 0.22 -15.93 -0.21
C LEU A 205 0.35 -17.17 -1.09
N ARG A 206 -0.56 -17.36 -2.04
CA ARG A 206 -0.49 -18.49 -3.00
C ARG A 206 0.75 -18.46 -3.88
N SER A 207 1.38 -17.32 -4.03
CA SER A 207 2.63 -17.10 -4.76
C SER A 207 3.89 -17.54 -3.99
N GLY A 208 3.78 -17.80 -2.66
CA GLY A 208 4.88 -18.32 -1.85
C GLY A 208 5.18 -17.58 -0.56
N PRO A 209 5.26 -16.24 -0.50
CA PRO A 209 5.56 -15.50 0.72
C PRO A 209 4.60 -15.80 1.86
N SER A 210 5.13 -15.80 3.08
CA SER A 210 4.34 -16.02 4.30
C SER A 210 4.89 -15.22 5.47
N PHE A 211 4.04 -14.89 6.43
CA PHE A 211 4.43 -14.18 7.65
C PHE A 211 3.50 -14.55 8.81
N GLY A 212 3.92 -14.19 10.02
CA GLY A 212 3.16 -14.40 11.24
C GLY A 212 2.57 -13.11 11.79
N VAL A 213 1.37 -13.20 12.38
CA VAL A 213 0.76 -12.14 13.17
C VAL A 213 0.27 -12.73 14.48
N THR A 214 0.65 -12.12 15.60
CA THR A 214 0.17 -12.51 16.93
C THR A 214 -0.53 -11.34 17.59
N VAL A 215 -1.66 -11.62 18.20
CA VAL A 215 -2.41 -10.68 19.03
C VAL A 215 -2.42 -11.21 20.44
N THR A 216 -1.96 -10.39 21.40
CA THR A 216 -1.93 -10.72 22.81
C THR A 216 -2.20 -9.46 23.61
N ASP A 217 -3.17 -9.48 24.50
CA ASP A 217 -3.52 -8.35 25.38
C ASP A 217 -3.70 -7.01 24.64
N GLY A 218 -4.37 -7.06 23.48
CA GLY A 218 -4.61 -5.89 22.63
C GLY A 218 -3.40 -5.42 21.80
N ALA A 219 -2.23 -6.05 21.96
CA ALA A 219 -1.03 -5.75 21.19
C ALA A 219 -0.89 -6.69 19.99
N VAL A 220 -0.61 -6.10 18.82
CA VAL A 220 -0.31 -6.83 17.58
C VAL A 220 1.21 -6.84 17.36
N ARG A 221 1.74 -8.02 17.04
CA ARG A 221 3.13 -8.22 16.63
C ARG A 221 3.17 -8.99 15.31
N THR A 222 4.10 -8.63 14.45
CA THR A 222 4.36 -9.30 13.18
C THR A 222 5.72 -9.97 13.19
N ALA A 223 5.87 -11.05 12.42
CA ALA A 223 7.13 -11.76 12.24
C ALA A 223 7.24 -12.24 10.79
N HIS A 224 8.46 -12.27 10.25
CA HIS A 224 8.71 -12.79 8.89
C HIS A 224 8.36 -14.27 8.74
N GLU A 225 8.44 -15.03 9.84
CA GLU A 225 8.08 -16.43 9.85
C GLU A 225 6.72 -16.64 10.53
N PRO A 226 5.86 -17.50 9.97
CA PRO A 226 4.63 -17.91 10.63
C PRO A 226 4.90 -18.61 11.96
N PRO A 227 4.01 -18.45 12.98
CA PRO A 227 4.14 -19.17 14.22
C PRO A 227 4.03 -20.69 14.01
N ALA A 228 4.81 -21.46 14.78
CA ALA A 228 4.82 -22.94 14.67
C ALA A 228 3.45 -23.59 14.92
N ARG A 229 2.61 -22.97 15.75
CA ARG A 229 1.26 -23.44 16.08
C ARG A 229 0.24 -22.30 15.94
N PRO A 230 -0.15 -21.93 14.71
CA PRO A 230 -1.13 -20.89 14.49
C PRO A 230 -2.53 -21.34 14.96
N ASP A 231 -3.31 -20.40 15.50
CA ASP A 231 -4.74 -20.60 15.74
C ASP A 231 -5.52 -20.62 14.42
N CYS A 232 -5.10 -19.77 13.48
CA CYS A 232 -5.71 -19.66 12.17
C CYS A 232 -4.60 -19.50 11.11
N THR A 233 -4.64 -20.35 10.09
CA THR A 233 -3.86 -20.19 8.87
C THR A 233 -4.76 -19.60 7.80
N ILE A 234 -4.28 -18.53 7.14
CA ILE A 234 -4.97 -17.85 6.04
C ILE A 234 -4.13 -18.01 4.79
N LEU A 235 -4.67 -18.67 3.76
CA LEU A 235 -4.09 -18.74 2.43
C LEU A 235 -4.89 -17.84 1.52
N THR A 236 -4.23 -16.91 0.84
CA THR A 236 -4.90 -15.93 -0.01
C THR A 236 -4.15 -15.69 -1.32
N GLU A 237 -4.87 -15.33 -2.38
CA GLU A 237 -4.25 -14.78 -3.59
C GLU A 237 -3.63 -13.40 -3.27
N PRO A 238 -2.47 -13.05 -3.86
CA PRO A 238 -1.78 -11.78 -3.56
C PRO A 238 -2.66 -10.55 -3.74
N VAL A 239 -3.35 -10.44 -4.89
CA VAL A 239 -4.23 -9.30 -5.17
C VAL A 239 -5.39 -9.22 -4.17
N ALA A 240 -5.97 -10.38 -3.81
CA ALA A 240 -7.03 -10.43 -2.80
C ALA A 240 -6.52 -9.99 -1.42
N PHE A 241 -5.29 -10.38 -1.05
CA PHE A 241 -4.64 -9.96 0.19
C PHE A 241 -4.52 -8.42 0.27
N LEU A 242 -3.97 -7.79 -0.77
CA LEU A 242 -3.80 -6.34 -0.82
C LEU A 242 -5.16 -5.63 -0.71
N LEU A 243 -6.13 -6.02 -1.53
CA LEU A 243 -7.45 -5.38 -1.55
C LEU A 243 -8.24 -5.57 -0.25
N LEU A 244 -8.09 -6.72 0.43
CA LEU A 244 -8.64 -6.94 1.77
C LEU A 244 -7.97 -6.05 2.81
N GLY A 245 -6.64 -5.95 2.77
CA GLY A 245 -5.86 -5.13 3.69
C GLY A 245 -6.14 -3.63 3.55
N LEU A 246 -6.41 -3.18 2.33
CA LEU A 246 -6.79 -1.79 2.03
C LEU A 246 -8.31 -1.53 2.14
N GLY A 247 -9.11 -2.51 2.56
CA GLY A 247 -10.57 -2.34 2.71
C GLY A 247 -11.34 -2.16 1.39
N ARG A 248 -10.74 -2.50 0.24
CA ARG A 248 -11.36 -2.31 -1.09
C ARG A 248 -12.35 -3.41 -1.45
N VAL A 249 -12.28 -4.55 -0.80
CA VAL A 249 -13.20 -5.68 -1.01
C VAL A 249 -13.64 -6.30 0.32
N ASP A 250 -14.81 -6.89 0.32
CA ASP A 250 -15.31 -7.61 1.50
C ASP A 250 -14.76 -9.03 1.54
N PRO A 251 -14.44 -9.58 2.73
CA PRO A 251 -13.86 -10.93 2.85
C PRO A 251 -14.79 -12.03 2.36
N TRP A 252 -16.11 -11.93 2.54
CA TRP A 252 -17.02 -13.01 2.19
C TRP A 252 -17.08 -13.34 0.69
N PRO A 253 -17.21 -12.37 -0.24
CA PRO A 253 -17.11 -12.64 -1.67
C PRO A 253 -15.75 -13.20 -2.10
N VAL A 254 -14.65 -12.80 -1.43
CA VAL A 254 -13.30 -13.32 -1.70
C VAL A 254 -13.19 -14.78 -1.30
N ILE A 255 -13.70 -15.13 -0.11
CA ILE A 255 -13.74 -16.52 0.39
C ILE A 255 -14.65 -17.38 -0.49
N ALA A 256 -15.86 -16.92 -0.83
CA ALA A 256 -16.82 -17.67 -1.65
C ALA A 256 -16.27 -18.00 -3.05
N ARG A 257 -15.35 -17.16 -3.58
CA ARG A 257 -14.66 -17.42 -4.86
C ARG A 257 -13.37 -18.26 -4.70
N GLY A 258 -13.09 -18.77 -3.51
CA GLY A 258 -11.88 -19.53 -3.23
C GLY A 258 -10.57 -18.73 -3.26
N LYS A 259 -10.63 -17.39 -3.32
CA LYS A 259 -9.46 -16.52 -3.36
C LYS A 259 -8.78 -16.35 -2.00
N ALA A 260 -9.48 -16.65 -0.92
CA ALA A 260 -8.92 -16.79 0.42
C ALA A 260 -9.54 -18.01 1.12
N LEU A 261 -8.71 -18.73 1.87
CA LEU A 261 -9.09 -19.88 2.65
C LEU A 261 -8.57 -19.74 4.07
N GLY A 262 -9.35 -20.17 5.05
CA GLY A 262 -8.95 -20.17 6.46
C GLY A 262 -9.12 -21.56 7.08
N TRP A 263 -8.11 -22.03 7.82
CA TRP A 263 -8.19 -23.27 8.58
C TRP A 263 -7.36 -23.20 9.87
N GLY A 264 -7.44 -24.21 10.71
CA GLY A 264 -6.74 -24.32 11.98
C GLY A 264 -7.71 -24.53 13.14
N ARG A 265 -7.27 -24.19 14.34
CA ARG A 265 -8.09 -24.32 15.56
C ARG A 265 -9.24 -23.32 15.63
N LYS A 266 -9.04 -22.12 15.07
CA LYS A 266 -9.99 -21.00 15.10
C LYS A 266 -10.22 -20.46 13.68
N PRO A 267 -10.75 -21.24 12.71
CA PRO A 267 -10.87 -20.83 11.30
C PRO A 267 -11.81 -19.64 11.11
N TRP A 268 -12.77 -19.42 12.02
CA TRP A 268 -13.68 -18.26 12.00
C TRP A 268 -12.98 -16.91 12.20
N LEU A 269 -11.71 -16.90 12.57
CA LEU A 269 -10.90 -15.70 12.64
C LEU A 269 -10.43 -15.21 11.27
N ALA A 270 -10.38 -16.07 10.24
CA ALA A 270 -9.92 -15.69 8.91
C ALA A 270 -10.72 -14.51 8.30
N PRO A 271 -12.06 -14.49 8.26
CA PRO A 271 -12.82 -13.37 7.74
C PRO A 271 -12.76 -12.13 8.65
N ARG A 272 -12.32 -12.27 9.90
CA ARG A 272 -12.15 -11.16 10.84
C ARG A 272 -10.77 -10.51 10.72
N PHE A 273 -9.78 -11.23 10.21
CA PHE A 273 -8.39 -10.79 10.18
C PHE A 273 -8.20 -9.39 9.54
N PRO A 274 -8.78 -9.05 8.36
CA PRO A 274 -8.63 -7.71 7.80
C PRO A 274 -9.21 -6.60 8.70
N ARG A 275 -10.24 -6.91 9.49
CA ARG A 275 -10.91 -5.95 10.38
C ARG A 275 -10.15 -5.67 11.67
N LEU A 276 -9.04 -6.37 11.93
CA LEU A 276 -8.14 -6.06 13.04
C LEU A 276 -7.35 -4.78 12.78
N PHE A 277 -7.37 -4.28 11.54
CA PHE A 277 -6.58 -3.14 11.08
C PHE A 277 -7.49 -2.08 10.47
N ARG A 278 -7.14 -0.82 10.69
CA ARG A 278 -7.76 0.32 10.03
C ARG A 278 -7.02 0.57 8.72
N ALA A 279 -7.73 0.55 7.61
CA ALA A 279 -7.15 1.02 6.35
C ALA A 279 -6.82 2.52 6.50
N PRO A 280 -5.59 2.92 6.15
CA PRO A 280 -5.19 4.33 6.17
C PRO A 280 -5.92 5.16 5.12
#